data_76254c9b747e4f64f16de2aa0f3cb322
#
_entry.id   76254c9b747e4f64f16de2aa0f3cb322
#
_cell.length_a   1.000
_cell.length_b   1.000
_cell.length_c   1.000
_cell.angle_alpha   90.00
_cell.angle_beta   90.00
_cell.angle_gamma   90.00
#
_symmetry.space_group_name_H-M   'P 1'
#
loop_
_entity.id
_entity.type
_entity.pdbx_description
1 polymer ?
#
loop_
_entity_poly.entity_id
_entity_poly.type
_entity_poly.pdbx_seq_one_letter_code
_entity_poly.pdbx_strand_id
1 'polypeptide(L)'
;MDDNIKDPENIEEQDMPVQDDSNDIEPESHSDYKPANRFDASAVHHLSGMYQNWFLDYASYVILERAVPHIEDGLKPVQRRILHSMKRMDDGRYNKVANIVGHTMQFHPHGDASIGDALVQLGQKDLLVDCQGNWGNIL
;
A
#
# COMPACT_ATOMS: atom_id res chain seq x y z
N MET A 1 62.20 -1.33 -1.30
CA MET A 1 61.79 0.03 -0.92
C MET A 1 60.35 -0.12 -0.62
N ASP A 2 60.21 -0.66 0.33
CA ASP A 2 59.73 -0.80 1.72
C ASP A 2 58.24 -0.65 1.77
N ASP A 3 57.60 -1.80 1.58
CA ASP A 3 56.18 -2.04 1.82
C ASP A 3 55.99 -2.16 3.33
N ASN A 4 55.33 -1.18 3.93
CA ASN A 4 54.98 -1.22 5.34
C ASN A 4 53.46 -1.45 5.47
N ILE A 5 53.07 -2.70 5.33
CA ILE A 5 51.75 -3.20 5.67
C ILE A 5 51.69 -3.31 7.19
N LYS A 6 50.93 -2.43 7.83
CA LYS A 6 50.61 -2.54 9.26
C LYS A 6 49.37 -3.41 9.39
N ASP A 7 49.55 -4.53 10.07
CA ASP A 7 48.48 -5.42 10.54
C ASP A 7 47.53 -4.71 11.52
N PRO A 8 46.22 -4.91 11.42
CA PRO A 8 45.26 -4.43 12.39
C PRO A 8 44.97 -5.51 13.43
N GLU A 9 45.89 -5.78 14.33
CA GLU A 9 45.62 -6.56 15.55
C GLU A 9 45.81 -5.64 16.75
N ASN A 10 44.71 -5.26 17.38
CA ASN A 10 44.48 -5.05 18.78
C ASN A 10 43.33 -4.04 18.99
N ILE A 11 42.13 -4.54 18.94
CA ILE A 11 40.99 -3.83 19.56
C ILE A 11 40.79 -4.51 20.91
N GLU A 12 41.34 -3.90 21.96
CA GLU A 12 41.03 -4.27 23.33
C GLU A 12 39.55 -4.03 23.58
N GLU A 13 38.78 -5.12 23.81
CA GLU A 13 37.47 -5.09 24.36
C GLU A 13 37.55 -4.47 25.77
N GLN A 14 37.16 -3.21 25.88
CA GLN A 14 36.88 -2.62 27.18
C GLN A 14 35.54 -3.11 27.67
N ASP A 15 35.58 -3.99 28.65
CA ASP A 15 34.45 -4.40 29.48
C ASP A 15 33.78 -3.16 30.08
N MET A 16 32.63 -2.76 29.51
CA MET A 16 31.75 -1.80 30.16
C MET A 16 30.93 -2.53 31.24
N PRO A 17 30.88 -2.03 32.44
CA PRO A 17 30.06 -2.64 33.50
C PRO A 17 28.59 -2.56 33.12
N VAL A 18 27.96 -3.73 33.00
CA VAL A 18 26.50 -3.87 32.91
C VAL A 18 25.92 -3.36 34.22
N GLN A 19 25.34 -2.18 34.20
CA GLN A 19 24.48 -1.72 35.31
C GLN A 19 23.19 -2.52 35.22
N ASP A 20 23.02 -3.39 36.18
CA ASP A 20 21.80 -4.15 36.45
C ASP A 20 20.76 -3.17 37.04
N ASP A 21 20.06 -2.41 36.21
CA ASP A 21 18.89 -1.65 36.59
C ASP A 21 17.68 -2.61 36.64
N SER A 22 17.71 -3.49 37.64
CA SER A 22 16.51 -4.19 38.07
C SER A 22 15.55 -3.19 38.73
N ASN A 23 14.94 -2.32 37.91
CA ASN A 23 13.72 -1.64 38.31
C ASN A 23 12.61 -2.70 38.32
N ASP A 24 12.33 -3.20 39.51
CA ASP A 24 11.12 -3.95 39.83
C ASP A 24 9.90 -3.04 39.52
N ILE A 25 9.47 -3.09 38.24
CA ILE A 25 8.17 -2.55 37.85
C ILE A 25 7.17 -3.56 38.39
N GLU A 26 6.64 -3.29 39.59
CA GLU A 26 5.47 -3.99 40.08
C GLU A 26 4.37 -3.91 39.01
N PRO A 27 3.76 -5.00 38.61
CA PRO A 27 2.66 -4.95 37.66
C PRO A 27 1.49 -4.23 38.35
N GLU A 28 1.27 -2.98 37.96
CA GLU A 28 0.04 -2.28 38.29
C GLU A 28 -1.12 -3.17 37.84
N SER A 29 -1.83 -3.72 38.79
CA SER A 29 -3.02 -4.52 38.60
C SER A 29 -4.15 -3.62 38.09
N HIS A 30 -4.14 -3.32 36.79
CA HIS A 30 -5.31 -2.77 36.14
C HIS A 30 -6.40 -3.83 35.99
N SER A 31 -6.93 -4.28 37.13
CA SER A 31 -8.09 -5.17 37.18
C SER A 31 -9.41 -4.40 37.32
N ASP A 32 -9.54 -3.24 36.73
CA ASP A 32 -10.84 -2.57 36.56
C ASP A 32 -11.53 -2.92 35.25
N TYR A 33 -11.11 -4.01 34.59
CA TYR A 33 -11.91 -4.60 33.54
C TYR A 33 -13.19 -5.20 34.14
N LYS A 34 -14.24 -4.38 34.25
CA LYS A 34 -15.61 -4.87 34.40
C LYS A 34 -16.03 -5.46 33.06
N PRO A 35 -16.20 -6.80 32.97
CA PRO A 35 -16.73 -7.37 31.74
C PRO A 35 -18.10 -6.74 31.50
N ALA A 36 -18.22 -5.98 30.40
CA ALA A 36 -19.50 -5.46 29.99
C ALA A 36 -20.49 -6.62 29.95
N ASN A 37 -21.64 -6.42 30.60
CA ASN A 37 -22.71 -7.43 30.70
C ASN A 37 -22.95 -8.00 29.31
N ARG A 38 -22.62 -9.27 29.09
CA ARG A 38 -22.64 -9.96 27.77
C ARG A 38 -24.04 -10.02 27.12
N PHE A 39 -25.05 -9.50 27.78
CA PHE A 39 -26.46 -9.60 27.35
C PHE A 39 -27.21 -8.27 27.37
N ASP A 40 -26.51 -7.15 27.14
CA ASP A 40 -27.21 -5.91 26.90
C ASP A 40 -27.77 -5.92 25.46
N ALA A 41 -29.07 -6.12 25.33
CA ALA A 41 -29.77 -6.14 24.04
C ALA A 41 -29.59 -4.83 23.27
N SER A 42 -29.30 -3.71 23.95
CA SER A 42 -28.99 -2.42 23.34
C SER A 42 -27.61 -2.46 22.65
N ALA A 43 -26.64 -3.17 23.25
CA ALA A 43 -25.31 -3.33 22.65
C ALA A 43 -25.35 -4.20 21.37
N VAL A 44 -26.18 -5.23 21.36
CA VAL A 44 -26.40 -6.09 20.18
C VAL A 44 -27.04 -5.30 19.04
N HIS A 45 -28.00 -4.43 19.37
CA HIS A 45 -28.65 -3.58 18.37
C HIS A 45 -27.69 -2.53 17.78
N HIS A 46 -26.82 -2.00 18.63
CA HIS A 46 -25.81 -1.02 18.20
C HIS A 46 -24.75 -1.66 17.28
N LEU A 47 -24.33 -2.89 17.58
CA LEU A 47 -23.37 -3.63 16.77
C LEU A 47 -23.93 -3.95 15.39
N SER A 48 -25.20 -4.36 15.29
CA SER A 48 -25.87 -4.64 14.04
C SER A 48 -26.00 -3.37 13.17
N GLY A 49 -26.34 -2.23 13.75
CA GLY A 49 -26.40 -0.96 13.04
C GLY A 49 -25.04 -0.49 12.53
N MET A 50 -23.99 -0.65 13.34
CA MET A 50 -22.62 -0.33 12.92
C MET A 50 -22.16 -1.23 11.76
N TYR A 51 -22.44 -2.53 11.81
CA TYR A 51 -22.09 -3.46 10.74
C TYR A 51 -22.81 -3.11 9.44
N GLN A 52 -24.07 -2.79 9.51
CA GLN A 52 -24.86 -2.37 8.34
C GLN A 52 -24.30 -1.09 7.71
N ASN A 53 -24.01 -0.07 8.51
CA ASN A 53 -23.48 1.19 8.02
C ASN A 53 -22.08 1.01 7.43
N TRP A 54 -21.17 0.31 8.09
CA TRP A 54 -19.84 0.04 7.55
C TRP A 54 -19.87 -0.78 6.27
N PHE A 55 -20.78 -1.74 6.19
CA PHE A 55 -20.95 -2.52 4.97
C PHE A 55 -21.43 -1.65 3.81
N LEU A 56 -22.40 -0.78 4.05
CA LEU A 56 -22.92 0.14 3.04
C LEU A 56 -21.86 1.15 2.61
N ASP A 57 -21.12 1.71 3.56
CA ASP A 57 -20.02 2.65 3.26
C ASP A 57 -18.92 1.99 2.44
N TYR A 58 -18.51 0.78 2.82
CA TYR A 58 -17.52 0.03 2.06
C TYR A 58 -18.02 -0.36 0.67
N ALA A 59 -19.24 -0.84 0.56
CA ALA A 59 -19.84 -1.20 -0.72
C ALA A 59 -19.96 0.03 -1.64
N SER A 60 -20.39 1.17 -1.11
CA SER A 60 -20.45 2.44 -1.83
C SER A 60 -19.06 2.88 -2.33
N TYR A 61 -18.07 2.79 -1.47
CA TYR A 61 -16.66 3.09 -1.85
C TYR A 61 -16.17 2.19 -2.99
N VAL A 62 -16.39 0.87 -2.91
CA VAL A 62 -15.97 -0.07 -3.95
C VAL A 62 -16.69 0.21 -5.28
N ILE A 63 -17.97 0.53 -5.22
CA ILE A 63 -18.74 0.84 -6.42
C ILE A 63 -18.26 2.14 -7.07
N LEU A 64 -18.16 3.22 -6.31
CA LEU A 64 -17.89 4.55 -6.85
C LEU A 64 -16.40 4.77 -7.18
N GLU A 65 -15.51 4.25 -6.34
CA GLU A 65 -14.07 4.54 -6.45
C GLU A 65 -13.27 3.43 -7.15
N ARG A 66 -13.90 2.32 -7.51
CA ARG A 66 -13.19 1.20 -8.12
C ARG A 66 -13.88 0.59 -9.33
N ALA A 67 -15.16 0.25 -9.21
CA ALA A 67 -15.83 -0.60 -10.18
C ALA A 67 -16.46 0.17 -11.33
N VAL A 68 -17.10 1.31 -11.04
CA VAL A 68 -17.89 2.06 -12.02
C VAL A 68 -17.04 3.07 -12.78
N PRO A 69 -17.03 3.03 -14.11
CA PRO A 69 -16.42 4.07 -14.92
C PRO A 69 -17.14 5.39 -14.77
N HIS A 70 -16.41 6.50 -14.86
CA HIS A 70 -17.01 7.83 -14.80
C HIS A 70 -17.77 8.13 -16.09
N ILE A 71 -18.90 8.80 -15.95
CA ILE A 71 -19.82 9.05 -17.10
C ILE A 71 -19.22 9.96 -18.17
N GLU A 72 -18.31 10.86 -17.78
CA GLU A 72 -17.75 11.84 -18.71
C GLU A 72 -16.67 11.26 -19.63
N ASP A 73 -15.83 10.34 -19.09
CA ASP A 73 -14.66 9.82 -19.81
C ASP A 73 -14.66 8.28 -19.97
N GLY A 74 -15.60 7.59 -19.34
CA GLY A 74 -15.68 6.13 -19.39
C GLY A 74 -14.51 5.43 -18.70
N LEU A 75 -13.72 6.13 -17.88
CA LEU A 75 -12.53 5.58 -17.24
C LEU A 75 -12.81 5.24 -15.76
N LYS A 76 -12.31 4.10 -15.33
CA LYS A 76 -12.23 3.78 -13.92
C LYS A 76 -11.17 4.65 -13.22
N PRO A 77 -11.29 4.91 -11.92
CA PRO A 77 -10.33 5.75 -11.20
C PRO A 77 -8.85 5.33 -11.37
N VAL A 78 -8.56 4.02 -11.34
CA VAL A 78 -7.20 3.52 -11.57
C VAL A 78 -6.68 3.84 -12.96
N GLN A 79 -7.51 3.71 -14.00
CA GLN A 79 -7.13 4.01 -15.38
C GLN A 79 -6.81 5.49 -15.56
N ARG A 80 -7.60 6.37 -14.96
CA ARG A 80 -7.36 7.83 -14.98
C ARG A 80 -6.06 8.18 -14.27
N ARG A 81 -5.76 7.54 -13.14
CA ARG A 81 -4.49 7.74 -12.40
C ARG A 81 -3.29 7.28 -13.21
N ILE A 82 -3.41 6.17 -13.96
CA ILE A 82 -2.37 5.70 -14.89
C ILE A 82 -2.12 6.75 -15.98
N LEU A 83 -3.15 7.20 -16.67
CA LEU A 83 -3.01 8.20 -17.72
C LEU A 83 -2.47 9.53 -17.20
N HIS A 84 -2.89 9.95 -16.01
CA HIS A 84 -2.32 11.13 -15.35
C HIS A 84 -0.82 10.94 -15.05
N SER A 85 -0.43 9.79 -14.56
CA SER A 85 0.96 9.44 -14.30
C SER A 85 1.79 9.46 -15.58
N MET A 86 1.31 8.82 -16.63
CA MET A 86 1.97 8.79 -17.94
C MET A 86 2.17 10.19 -18.50
N LYS A 87 1.14 11.03 -18.44
CA LYS A 87 1.23 12.43 -18.89
C LYS A 87 2.30 13.22 -18.12
N ARG A 88 2.47 12.96 -16.84
CA ARG A 88 3.50 13.63 -16.03
C ARG A 88 4.91 13.15 -16.34
N MET A 89 5.05 11.92 -16.80
CA MET A 89 6.32 11.31 -17.17
C MET A 89 6.65 11.47 -18.65
N ASP A 90 5.76 12.05 -19.43
CA ASP A 90 5.88 12.16 -20.88
C ASP A 90 7.03 13.12 -21.25
N ASP A 91 8.08 12.52 -21.79
CA ASP A 91 9.25 13.19 -22.36
C ASP A 91 9.38 12.90 -23.88
N GLY A 92 8.36 12.37 -24.50
CA GLY A 92 8.34 11.95 -25.91
C GLY A 92 9.02 10.62 -26.17
N ARG A 93 9.35 9.84 -25.14
CA ARG A 93 9.98 8.52 -25.23
C ARG A 93 9.11 7.45 -24.60
N TYR A 94 9.33 6.22 -25.06
CA TYR A 94 8.71 5.07 -24.40
C TYR A 94 9.28 4.85 -23.00
N ASN A 95 8.41 4.70 -22.05
CA ASN A 95 8.75 4.41 -20.66
C ASN A 95 8.57 2.93 -20.35
N LYS A 96 9.43 2.39 -19.49
CA LYS A 96 9.26 1.02 -19.00
C LYS A 96 7.96 0.91 -18.18
N VAL A 97 7.22 -0.17 -18.38
CA VAL A 97 5.98 -0.46 -17.64
C VAL A 97 6.18 -0.37 -16.12
N ALA A 98 7.29 -0.94 -15.62
CA ALA A 98 7.62 -0.88 -14.20
C ALA A 98 7.75 0.55 -13.66
N ASN A 99 8.31 1.48 -14.46
CA ASN A 99 8.43 2.87 -14.06
C ASN A 99 7.06 3.56 -14.01
N ILE A 100 6.19 3.27 -14.97
CA ILE A 100 4.82 3.80 -15.00
C ILE A 100 4.04 3.29 -13.79
N VAL A 101 4.11 2.00 -13.50
CA VAL A 101 3.45 1.39 -12.33
C VAL A 101 3.97 2.03 -11.05
N GLY A 102 5.29 2.11 -10.87
CA GLY A 102 5.90 2.71 -9.68
C GLY A 102 5.53 4.18 -9.49
N HIS A 103 5.51 4.97 -10.56
CA HIS A 103 5.09 6.37 -10.49
C HIS A 103 3.59 6.50 -10.18
N THR A 104 2.75 5.60 -10.72
CA THR A 104 1.31 5.61 -10.48
C THR A 104 0.97 5.27 -9.01
N MET A 105 1.81 4.50 -8.32
CA MET A 105 1.61 4.18 -6.90
C MET A 105 1.57 5.43 -6.01
N GLN A 106 2.14 6.55 -6.42
CA GLN A 106 2.03 7.83 -5.70
C GLN A 106 0.59 8.34 -5.64
N PHE A 107 -0.24 7.96 -6.60
CA PHE A 107 -1.63 8.41 -6.73
C PHE A 107 -2.65 7.31 -6.42
N HIS A 108 -2.19 6.06 -6.33
CA HIS A 108 -3.06 4.89 -6.14
C HIS A 108 -2.58 4.06 -4.95
N PRO A 109 -3.29 4.12 -3.80
CA PRO A 109 -2.85 3.50 -2.55
C PRO A 109 -3.04 1.97 -2.48
N HIS A 110 -3.40 1.33 -3.59
CA HIS A 110 -3.69 -0.10 -3.65
C HIS A 110 -2.63 -0.79 -4.50
N GLY A 111 -1.60 -1.30 -3.98
CA GLY A 111 -0.58 -2.17 -4.57
C GLY A 111 -0.28 -2.06 -6.08
N ASP A 112 0.87 -2.50 -6.48
CA ASP A 112 1.38 -2.45 -7.86
C ASP A 112 0.64 -3.42 -8.82
N ALA A 113 0.21 -4.58 -8.32
CA ALA A 113 -0.48 -5.59 -9.14
C ALA A 113 -1.74 -5.04 -9.79
N SER A 114 -2.59 -4.32 -9.02
CA SER A 114 -3.82 -3.74 -9.54
C SER A 114 -3.58 -2.67 -10.61
N ILE A 115 -2.48 -1.94 -10.49
CA ILE A 115 -2.05 -0.93 -11.49
C ILE A 115 -1.55 -1.66 -12.74
N GLY A 116 -0.74 -2.70 -12.57
CA GLY A 116 -0.23 -3.51 -13.67
C GLY A 116 -1.34 -4.12 -14.53
N ASP A 117 -2.29 -4.77 -13.89
CA ASP A 117 -3.45 -5.36 -14.57
C ASP A 117 -4.27 -4.32 -15.33
N ALA A 118 -4.53 -3.17 -14.72
CA ALA A 118 -5.27 -2.10 -15.38
C ALA A 118 -4.48 -1.49 -16.56
N LEU A 119 -3.17 -1.37 -16.45
CA LEU A 119 -2.31 -0.87 -17.53
C LEU A 119 -2.28 -1.85 -18.70
N VAL A 120 -2.19 -3.16 -18.43
CA VAL A 120 -2.27 -4.18 -19.47
C VAL A 120 -3.61 -4.12 -20.22
N GLN A 121 -4.73 -3.98 -19.49
CA GLN A 121 -6.04 -3.82 -20.11
C GLN A 121 -6.16 -2.55 -20.97
N LEU A 122 -5.53 -1.45 -20.56
CA LEU A 122 -5.50 -0.23 -21.37
C LEU A 122 -4.64 -0.41 -22.64
N GLY A 123 -3.48 -1.04 -22.50
CA GLY A 123 -2.57 -1.29 -23.62
C GLY A 123 -3.16 -2.26 -24.65
N GLN A 124 -3.83 -3.33 -24.22
CA GLN A 124 -4.46 -4.30 -25.12
C GLN A 124 -5.56 -3.70 -26.00
N LYS A 125 -6.20 -2.62 -25.53
CA LYS A 125 -7.25 -1.96 -26.32
C LYS A 125 -6.70 -1.11 -27.48
N ASP A 126 -5.43 -0.76 -27.45
CA ASP A 126 -4.72 0.03 -28.44
C ASP A 126 -5.44 1.35 -28.84
N LEU A 127 -6.08 1.98 -27.86
CA LEU A 127 -6.88 3.20 -28.07
C LEU A 127 -6.25 4.44 -27.41
N LEU A 128 -5.74 4.29 -26.20
CA LEU A 128 -5.28 5.42 -25.39
C LEU A 128 -3.79 5.38 -25.10
N VAL A 129 -3.17 4.21 -25.25
CA VAL A 129 -1.77 3.96 -24.91
C VAL A 129 -1.09 3.32 -26.10
N ASP A 130 -0.03 3.96 -26.59
CA ASP A 130 0.83 3.38 -27.61
C ASP A 130 1.82 2.42 -26.96
N CYS A 131 1.80 1.16 -27.38
CA CYS A 131 2.51 0.07 -26.74
C CYS A 131 3.60 -0.50 -27.64
N GLN A 132 4.77 -0.81 -27.05
CA GLN A 132 5.80 -1.62 -27.68
C GLN A 132 5.92 -2.99 -27.01
N GLY A 133 6.16 -4.02 -27.81
CA GLY A 133 6.32 -5.38 -27.36
C GLY A 133 5.02 -6.17 -27.34
N ASN A 134 5.04 -7.32 -26.68
CA ASN A 134 3.90 -8.22 -26.60
C ASN A 134 3.07 -7.93 -25.34
N TRP A 135 1.87 -7.45 -25.54
CA TRP A 135 0.91 -7.14 -24.45
C TRP A 135 -0.18 -8.22 -24.30
N GLY A 136 0.00 -9.32 -24.97
CA GLY A 136 -1.03 -10.37 -25.04
C GLY A 136 -2.06 -10.08 -26.14
N ASN A 137 -2.90 -11.07 -26.42
CA ASN A 137 -3.95 -10.94 -27.42
C ASN A 137 -5.31 -10.96 -26.74
N ILE A 138 -6.25 -10.17 -27.28
CA ILE A 138 -7.64 -10.14 -26.80
C ILE A 138 -8.43 -11.33 -27.39
N LEU A 139 -7.87 -12.00 -28.40
CA LEU A 139 -8.49 -13.13 -29.09
C LEU A 139 -8.22 -14.46 -28.38
#